data_af0e377d7d2492cdd6e897babd673644
#
_entry.id   af0e377d7d2492cdd6e897babd673644
#
_cell.length_a   1.000
_cell.length_b   1.000
_cell.length_c   1.000
_cell.angle_alpha   90.00
_cell.angle_beta   90.00
_cell.angle_gamma   90.00
#
_symmetry.space_group_name_H-M   'P 1'
#
loop_
_entity.id
_entity.type
_entity.pdbx_description
1 polymer ?
#
loop_
_entity_poly.entity_id
_entity_poly.type
_entity_poly.pdbx_seq_one_letter_code
_entity_poly.pdbx_strand_id
1 'polypeptide(L)'
;MLKRAFDIVFSACWLVGFAPLLLVVAILVRLKLGSPVLFIQERPGLRARPFRMVKFRTMTDERGPDGELLPDEQRLTSFGKFLRSTTLDEFPEMWNVLLGDMSVVGPRPLLMRYVGRYDAFQARRMEVRPGVTGWAQVNGRNSLTWEEKFALDVWYVDHRSFWLDMKIVVMTFFRVFARTGIDARSGGAVEEFRGGNKN
;
A
#
# COMPACT_ATOMS: atom_id res chain seq x y z
N MET A 1 -11.92 6.35 -19.41
CA MET A 1 -12.74 5.12 -19.44
C MET A 1 -11.88 3.86 -19.45
N LEU A 2 -10.92 3.71 -20.38
CA LEU A 2 -10.09 2.51 -20.53
C LEU A 2 -9.38 2.06 -19.25
N LYS A 3 -8.71 2.98 -18.52
CA LYS A 3 -8.04 2.68 -17.25
C LYS A 3 -9.01 2.07 -16.22
N ARG A 4 -10.23 2.61 -16.07
CA ARG A 4 -11.19 2.07 -15.09
C ARG A 4 -11.70 0.69 -15.49
N ALA A 5 -11.94 0.45 -16.78
CA ALA A 5 -12.29 -0.88 -17.27
C ALA A 5 -11.18 -1.89 -16.96
N PHE A 6 -9.92 -1.52 -17.22
CA PHE A 6 -8.76 -2.33 -16.86
C PHE A 6 -8.71 -2.61 -15.35
N ASP A 7 -8.86 -1.57 -14.50
CA ASP A 7 -8.86 -1.73 -13.03
C ASP A 7 -9.91 -2.75 -12.58
N ILE A 8 -11.14 -2.67 -13.11
CA ILE A 8 -12.24 -3.58 -12.75
C ILE A 8 -11.92 -5.01 -13.19
N VAL A 9 -11.57 -5.20 -14.46
CA VAL A 9 -11.29 -6.55 -14.99
C VAL A 9 -10.10 -7.17 -14.28
N PHE A 10 -9.00 -6.42 -14.13
CA PHE A 10 -7.79 -6.91 -13.49
C PHE A 10 -8.06 -7.29 -12.03
N SER A 11 -8.71 -6.42 -11.25
CA SER A 11 -9.00 -6.71 -9.84
C SER A 11 -9.99 -7.86 -9.66
N ALA A 12 -11.00 -7.98 -10.52
CA ALA A 12 -11.94 -9.11 -10.48
C ALA A 12 -11.24 -10.43 -10.81
N CYS A 13 -10.45 -10.49 -11.89
CA CYS A 13 -9.65 -11.67 -12.25
C CYS A 13 -8.65 -12.02 -11.14
N TRP A 14 -8.00 -11.03 -10.53
CA TRP A 14 -7.10 -11.24 -9.40
C TRP A 14 -7.80 -11.86 -8.20
N LEU A 15 -8.91 -11.27 -7.76
CA LEU A 15 -9.66 -11.76 -6.59
C LEU A 15 -10.19 -13.20 -6.81
N VAL A 16 -10.70 -13.51 -8.01
CA VAL A 16 -11.17 -14.85 -8.35
C VAL A 16 -10.00 -15.83 -8.46
N GLY A 17 -8.95 -15.47 -9.20
CA GLY A 17 -7.79 -16.35 -9.43
C GLY A 17 -7.02 -16.67 -8.16
N PHE A 18 -6.89 -15.69 -7.25
CA PHE A 18 -6.20 -15.87 -5.97
C PHE A 18 -7.13 -16.21 -4.81
N ALA A 19 -8.44 -16.41 -5.03
CA ALA A 19 -9.40 -16.72 -3.98
C ALA A 19 -8.98 -17.90 -3.08
N PRO A 20 -8.47 -19.05 -3.60
CA PRO A 20 -7.99 -20.14 -2.75
C PRO A 20 -6.82 -19.72 -1.86
N LEU A 21 -5.85 -18.97 -2.41
CA LEU A 21 -4.71 -18.45 -1.66
C LEU A 21 -5.17 -17.46 -0.58
N LEU A 22 -6.07 -16.53 -0.92
CA LEU A 22 -6.64 -15.57 0.02
C LEU A 22 -7.34 -16.28 1.18
N LEU A 23 -8.08 -17.34 0.90
CA LEU A 23 -8.74 -18.16 1.93
C LEU A 23 -7.71 -18.82 2.86
N VAL A 24 -6.68 -19.45 2.29
CA VAL A 24 -5.59 -20.08 3.08
C VAL A 24 -4.90 -19.03 3.96
N VAL A 25 -4.54 -17.87 3.41
CA VAL A 25 -3.92 -16.79 4.18
C VAL A 25 -4.87 -16.30 5.28
N ALA A 26 -6.17 -16.13 5.00
CA ALA A 26 -7.17 -15.73 5.99
C ALA A 26 -7.25 -16.71 7.17
N ILE A 27 -7.26 -18.03 6.88
CA ILE A 27 -7.26 -19.09 7.90
C ILE A 27 -5.96 -19.00 8.73
N LEU A 28 -4.80 -18.88 8.08
CA LEU A 28 -3.52 -18.78 8.79
C LEU A 28 -3.44 -17.52 9.66
N VAL A 29 -3.92 -16.37 9.17
CA VAL A 29 -4.01 -15.15 9.97
C VAL A 29 -4.92 -15.38 11.19
N ARG A 30 -6.09 -16.01 10.99
CA ARG A 30 -7.03 -16.30 12.10
C ARG A 30 -6.41 -17.20 13.16
N LEU A 31 -5.63 -18.21 12.76
CA LEU A 31 -5.00 -19.17 13.66
C LEU A 31 -3.76 -18.60 14.37
N LYS A 32 -2.94 -17.78 13.67
CA LYS A 32 -1.66 -17.30 14.19
C LYS A 32 -1.71 -15.91 14.84
N LEU A 33 -2.63 -15.05 14.41
CA LEU A 33 -2.72 -13.65 14.86
C LEU A 33 -4.07 -13.32 15.50
N GLY A 34 -5.05 -14.22 15.40
CA GLY A 34 -6.37 -14.06 16.01
C GLY A 34 -7.37 -13.28 15.14
N SER A 35 -8.30 -12.59 15.78
CA SER A 35 -9.36 -11.79 15.13
C SER A 35 -9.14 -10.30 15.40
N PRO A 36 -9.52 -9.41 14.47
CA PRO A 36 -10.04 -9.65 13.13
C PRO A 36 -8.95 -10.11 12.15
N VAL A 37 -9.34 -10.83 11.08
CA VAL A 37 -8.43 -11.30 10.02
C VAL A 37 -7.95 -10.16 9.14
N LEU A 38 -8.84 -9.19 8.87
CA LEU A 38 -8.56 -8.03 8.06
C LEU A 38 -8.23 -6.83 8.95
N PHE A 39 -7.21 -6.11 8.55
CA PHE A 39 -6.85 -4.80 9.08
C PHE A 39 -7.40 -3.73 8.16
N ILE A 40 -8.14 -2.77 8.74
CA ILE A 40 -8.77 -1.68 8.01
C ILE A 40 -8.20 -0.37 8.52
N GLN A 41 -7.71 0.46 7.60
CA GLN A 41 -7.15 1.77 7.94
C GLN A 41 -7.63 2.84 6.98
N GLU A 42 -8.00 3.99 7.51
CA GLU A 42 -8.34 5.16 6.69
C GLU A 42 -7.09 5.71 5.99
N ARG A 43 -7.26 5.96 4.70
CA ARG A 43 -6.24 6.53 3.81
C ARG A 43 -6.83 7.61 2.91
N PRO A 44 -6.02 8.59 2.47
CA PRO A 44 -6.48 9.58 1.50
C PRO A 44 -6.60 8.95 0.11
N GLY A 45 -7.77 9.06 -0.46
CA GLY A 45 -8.10 8.70 -1.84
C GLY A 45 -8.02 9.89 -2.79
N LEU A 46 -8.77 9.80 -3.88
CA LEU A 46 -8.90 10.88 -4.87
C LEU A 46 -9.35 12.18 -4.19
N ARG A 47 -8.60 13.28 -4.42
CA ARG A 47 -8.85 14.61 -3.83
C ARG A 47 -8.92 14.58 -2.30
N ALA A 48 -8.04 13.79 -1.67
CA ALA A 48 -7.95 13.60 -0.24
C ALA A 48 -9.23 13.03 0.43
N ARG A 49 -10.21 12.52 -0.33
CA ARG A 49 -11.40 11.87 0.26
C ARG A 49 -10.96 10.62 1.00
N PRO A 50 -11.26 10.47 2.28
CA PRO A 50 -10.87 9.29 3.03
C PRO A 50 -11.59 8.05 2.50
N PHE A 51 -10.87 6.93 2.45
CA PHE A 51 -11.44 5.62 2.17
C PHE A 51 -10.84 4.57 3.12
N ARG A 52 -11.51 3.44 3.27
CA ARG A 52 -11.11 2.34 4.15
C ARG A 52 -10.28 1.33 3.36
N MET A 53 -8.96 1.42 3.49
CA MET A 53 -8.03 0.47 2.87
C MET A 53 -8.02 -0.84 3.63
N VAL A 54 -8.14 -1.97 2.91
CA VAL A 54 -8.29 -3.31 3.48
C VAL A 54 -7.03 -4.12 3.21
N LYS A 55 -6.42 -4.68 4.27
CA LYS A 55 -5.25 -5.58 4.22
C LYS A 55 -5.46 -6.81 5.10
N PHE A 56 -4.64 -7.84 4.94
CA PHE A 56 -4.52 -8.83 5.99
C PHE A 56 -3.78 -8.26 7.19
N ARG A 57 -4.22 -8.68 8.38
CA ARG A 57 -3.55 -8.38 9.63
C ARG A 57 -2.18 -9.05 9.66
N THR A 58 -1.16 -8.32 10.13
CA THR A 58 0.21 -8.80 10.23
C THR A 58 0.79 -8.72 11.64
N MET A 59 0.05 -8.12 12.57
CA MET A 59 0.45 -7.89 13.97
C MET A 59 -0.59 -8.47 14.92
N THR A 60 -0.17 -8.82 16.14
CA THR A 60 -1.06 -9.18 17.26
C THR A 60 -1.63 -7.93 17.91
N ASP A 61 -2.64 -8.10 18.79
CA ASP A 61 -3.17 -7.03 19.66
C ASP A 61 -2.65 -7.17 21.09
N GLU A 62 -1.43 -7.68 21.25
CA GLU A 62 -0.80 -7.81 22.56
C GLU A 62 -0.67 -6.43 23.22
N ARG A 63 -1.00 -6.41 24.52
CA ARG A 63 -1.00 -5.22 25.36
C ARG A 63 -0.05 -5.37 26.51
N GLY A 64 0.53 -4.24 26.92
CA GLY A 64 1.32 -4.15 28.14
C GLY A 64 0.47 -4.20 29.42
N PRO A 65 1.14 -4.19 30.59
CA PRO A 65 0.47 -4.15 31.89
C PRO A 65 -0.40 -2.90 32.10
N ASP A 66 -0.13 -1.84 31.36
CA ASP A 66 -0.87 -0.56 31.34
C ASP A 66 -2.14 -0.61 30.47
N GLY A 67 -2.38 -1.75 29.77
CA GLY A 67 -3.49 -1.92 28.85
C GLY A 67 -3.27 -1.30 27.45
N GLU A 68 -2.15 -0.60 27.23
CA GLU A 68 -1.79 -0.04 25.94
C GLU A 68 -1.22 -1.12 25.00
N LEU A 69 -1.33 -0.90 23.70
CA LEU A 69 -0.76 -1.81 22.72
C LEU A 69 0.78 -1.82 22.84
N LEU A 70 1.38 -3.01 22.84
CA LEU A 70 2.84 -3.12 22.79
C LEU A 70 3.40 -2.46 21.52
N PRO A 71 4.67 -2.03 21.53
CA PRO A 71 5.35 -1.51 20.35
C PRO A 71 5.23 -2.43 19.15
N ASP A 72 5.14 -1.87 17.96
CA ASP A 72 4.94 -2.60 16.70
C ASP A 72 5.96 -3.72 16.48
N GLU A 73 7.20 -3.51 16.93
CA GLU A 73 8.30 -4.49 16.85
C GLU A 73 8.01 -5.77 17.64
N GLN A 74 7.33 -5.67 18.78
CA GLN A 74 6.95 -6.80 19.62
C GLN A 74 5.69 -7.49 19.10
N ARG A 75 4.78 -6.75 18.50
CA ARG A 75 3.52 -7.25 17.92
C ARG A 75 3.70 -7.90 16.55
N LEU A 76 4.76 -7.54 15.83
CA LEU A 76 5.05 -8.04 14.49
C LEU A 76 5.70 -9.43 14.56
N THR A 77 4.90 -10.46 14.44
CA THR A 77 5.34 -11.86 14.47
C THR A 77 6.17 -12.26 13.24
N SER A 78 6.87 -13.39 13.30
CA SER A 78 7.59 -13.96 12.15
C SER A 78 6.66 -14.24 10.97
N PHE A 79 5.42 -14.67 11.24
CA PHE A 79 4.41 -14.85 10.20
C PHE A 79 3.96 -13.52 9.58
N GLY A 80 3.78 -12.48 10.40
CA GLY A 80 3.50 -11.13 9.91
C GLY A 80 4.62 -10.57 9.05
N LYS A 81 5.88 -10.80 9.44
CA LYS A 81 7.06 -10.44 8.62
C LYS A 81 7.06 -11.18 7.28
N PHE A 82 6.73 -12.47 7.27
CA PHE A 82 6.58 -13.25 6.04
C PHE A 82 5.50 -12.67 5.13
N LEU A 83 4.30 -12.36 5.65
CA LEU A 83 3.22 -11.75 4.85
C LEU A 83 3.67 -10.43 4.20
N ARG A 84 4.33 -9.54 4.97
CA ARG A 84 4.84 -8.26 4.45
C ARG A 84 5.96 -8.45 3.42
N SER A 85 6.88 -9.37 3.66
CA SER A 85 7.99 -9.63 2.72
C SER A 85 7.52 -10.21 1.38
N THR A 86 6.40 -10.92 1.39
CA THR A 86 5.76 -11.48 0.18
C THR A 86 4.68 -10.58 -0.40
N THR A 87 4.38 -9.45 0.25
CA THR A 87 3.29 -8.54 -0.12
C THR A 87 1.89 -9.20 -0.11
N LEU A 88 1.76 -10.40 0.46
CA LEU A 88 0.48 -11.11 0.55
C LEU A 88 -0.54 -10.36 1.42
N ASP A 89 -0.06 -9.58 2.38
CA ASP A 89 -0.93 -8.75 3.22
C ASP A 89 -1.69 -7.68 2.43
N GLU A 90 -1.18 -7.26 1.28
CA GLU A 90 -1.78 -6.23 0.43
C GLU A 90 -2.76 -6.79 -0.62
N PHE A 91 -2.84 -8.10 -0.81
CA PHE A 91 -3.73 -8.72 -1.80
C PHE A 91 -5.21 -8.32 -1.66
N PRO A 92 -5.77 -8.13 -0.44
CA PRO A 92 -7.13 -7.63 -0.28
C PRO A 92 -7.35 -6.18 -0.77
N GLU A 93 -6.30 -5.39 -1.03
CA GLU A 93 -6.44 -4.03 -1.60
C GLU A 93 -7.10 -4.05 -2.99
N MET A 94 -7.03 -5.19 -3.70
CA MET A 94 -7.75 -5.36 -4.97
C MET A 94 -9.27 -5.22 -4.82
N TRP A 95 -9.82 -5.43 -3.62
CA TRP A 95 -11.20 -5.09 -3.30
C TRP A 95 -11.46 -3.58 -3.37
N ASN A 96 -10.54 -2.78 -2.83
CA ASN A 96 -10.64 -1.32 -2.95
C ASN A 96 -10.50 -0.85 -4.41
N VAL A 97 -9.70 -1.55 -5.23
CA VAL A 97 -9.63 -1.27 -6.68
C VAL A 97 -10.95 -1.58 -7.35
N LEU A 98 -11.56 -2.73 -7.04
CA LEU A 98 -12.85 -3.15 -7.61
C LEU A 98 -13.97 -2.16 -7.24
N LEU A 99 -14.01 -1.68 -6.02
CA LEU A 99 -14.99 -0.67 -5.56
C LEU A 99 -14.73 0.72 -6.18
N GLY A 100 -13.48 1.03 -6.55
CA GLY A 100 -13.11 2.30 -7.16
C GLY A 100 -12.52 3.33 -6.20
N ASP A 101 -12.22 2.94 -4.98
CA ASP A 101 -11.45 3.76 -4.03
C ASP A 101 -10.00 3.90 -4.49
N MET A 102 -9.47 2.81 -5.08
CA MET A 102 -8.11 2.71 -5.60
C MET A 102 -8.10 2.38 -7.11
N SER A 103 -6.93 2.40 -7.67
CA SER A 103 -6.58 1.90 -9.00
C SER A 103 -5.46 0.85 -8.86
N VAL A 104 -5.27 0.01 -9.87
CA VAL A 104 -4.10 -0.88 -9.90
C VAL A 104 -2.81 -0.05 -9.86
N VAL A 105 -2.76 1.04 -10.65
CA VAL A 105 -1.59 1.92 -10.75
C VAL A 105 -1.94 3.35 -10.33
N GLY A 106 -1.15 3.88 -9.40
CA GLY A 106 -1.25 5.25 -8.89
C GLY A 106 -0.26 5.50 -7.74
N PRO A 107 -0.18 6.73 -7.23
CA PRO A 107 0.60 7.03 -6.02
C PRO A 107 0.12 6.20 -4.83
N ARG A 108 1.04 5.63 -4.04
CA ARG A 108 0.69 4.83 -2.86
C ARG A 108 -0.04 5.69 -1.82
N PRO A 109 -1.21 5.27 -1.28
CA PRO A 109 -1.92 6.06 -0.27
C PRO A 109 -1.13 6.09 1.04
N LEU A 110 -0.72 7.29 1.47
CA LEU A 110 -0.01 7.50 2.72
C LEU A 110 -0.99 7.69 3.90
N LEU A 111 -0.49 8.05 5.08
CA LEU A 111 -1.34 8.23 6.25
C LEU A 111 -2.19 9.51 6.13
N MET A 112 -3.44 9.47 6.63
CA MET A 112 -4.34 10.64 6.66
C MET A 112 -3.68 11.86 7.33
N ARG A 113 -2.92 11.64 8.41
CA ARG A 113 -2.22 12.70 9.14
C ARG A 113 -1.18 13.46 8.31
N TYR A 114 -0.77 12.94 7.14
CA TYR A 114 0.19 13.61 6.25
C TYR A 114 -0.47 14.60 5.30
N VAL A 115 -1.79 14.50 5.08
CA VAL A 115 -2.53 15.37 4.14
C VAL A 115 -2.34 16.86 4.49
N GLY A 116 -2.43 17.20 5.77
CA GLY A 116 -2.23 18.59 6.23
C GLY A 116 -0.77 19.08 6.22
N ARG A 117 0.18 18.18 5.93
CA ARG A 117 1.63 18.49 5.90
C ARG A 117 2.15 18.66 4.47
N TYR A 118 1.35 18.32 3.44
CA TYR A 118 1.75 18.48 2.05
C TYR A 118 1.77 19.95 1.66
N ASP A 119 2.79 20.34 0.91
CA ASP A 119 2.77 21.58 0.15
C ASP A 119 1.88 21.44 -1.11
N ALA A 120 1.73 22.51 -1.87
CA ALA A 120 0.89 22.54 -3.06
C ALA A 120 1.36 21.54 -4.14
N PHE A 121 2.68 21.32 -4.28
CA PHE A 121 3.24 20.36 -5.23
C PHE A 121 2.96 18.92 -4.78
N GLN A 122 3.27 18.61 -3.54
CA GLN A 122 3.09 17.27 -2.96
C GLN A 122 1.62 16.84 -2.94
N ALA A 123 0.70 17.79 -2.71
CA ALA A 123 -0.75 17.53 -2.69
C ALA A 123 -1.30 17.06 -4.06
N ARG A 124 -0.63 17.40 -5.16
CA ARG A 124 -1.02 16.98 -6.52
C ARG A 124 -1.07 15.46 -6.70
N ARG A 125 -0.32 14.70 -5.90
CA ARG A 125 -0.39 13.23 -5.89
C ARG A 125 -1.81 12.68 -5.67
N MET A 126 -2.70 13.46 -5.06
CA MET A 126 -4.10 13.11 -4.81
C MET A 126 -5.05 13.55 -5.94
N GLU A 127 -4.55 14.09 -7.04
CA GLU A 127 -5.35 14.41 -8.25
C GLU A 127 -5.80 13.16 -9.01
N VAL A 128 -5.22 12.00 -8.66
CA VAL A 128 -5.58 10.69 -9.19
C VAL A 128 -5.96 9.73 -8.07
N ARG A 129 -6.61 8.60 -8.40
CA ARG A 129 -6.82 7.54 -7.42
C ARG A 129 -5.49 6.98 -6.95
N PRO A 130 -5.34 6.67 -5.66
CA PRO A 130 -4.15 5.96 -5.17
C PRO A 130 -4.06 4.57 -5.80
N GLY A 131 -2.84 4.05 -5.92
CA GLY A 131 -2.56 2.76 -6.53
C GLY A 131 -2.07 1.71 -5.54
N VAL A 132 -2.30 0.44 -5.88
CA VAL A 132 -1.65 -0.71 -5.23
C VAL A 132 -0.17 -0.71 -5.59
N THR A 133 0.15 -0.44 -6.86
CA THR A 133 1.50 -0.14 -7.33
C THR A 133 1.58 1.25 -7.95
N GLY A 134 2.80 1.78 -8.18
CA GLY A 134 2.97 3.11 -8.72
C GLY A 134 4.41 3.41 -9.14
N TRP A 135 4.60 4.56 -9.79
CA TRP A 135 5.89 4.92 -10.36
C TRP A 135 6.99 5.05 -9.31
N ALA A 136 6.73 5.66 -8.16
CA ALA A 136 7.68 5.72 -7.06
C ALA A 136 8.03 4.32 -6.49
N GLN A 137 7.04 3.42 -6.42
CA GLN A 137 7.26 2.06 -5.91
C GLN A 137 8.16 1.25 -6.83
N VAL A 138 8.04 1.40 -8.16
CA VAL A 138 8.90 0.66 -9.10
C VAL A 138 10.26 1.33 -9.35
N ASN A 139 10.50 2.58 -8.92
CA ASN A 139 11.75 3.30 -9.13
C ASN A 139 12.62 3.47 -7.88
N GLY A 140 12.30 2.85 -6.75
CA GLY A 140 13.17 2.91 -5.56
C GLY A 140 12.50 2.47 -4.27
N ARG A 141 11.18 2.54 -4.19
CA ARG A 141 10.40 2.05 -3.05
C ARG A 141 10.87 2.67 -1.71
N ASN A 142 11.57 1.89 -0.87
CA ASN A 142 12.02 2.29 0.46
C ASN A 142 13.36 3.04 0.46
N SER A 143 14.12 2.99 -0.64
CA SER A 143 15.41 3.70 -0.74
C SER A 143 15.27 5.18 -1.12
N LEU A 144 14.05 5.63 -1.48
CA LEU A 144 13.78 7.01 -1.85
C LEU A 144 13.56 7.88 -0.62
N THR A 145 14.05 9.11 -0.67
CA THR A 145 13.65 10.18 0.25
C THR A 145 12.18 10.56 0.06
N TRP A 146 11.61 11.32 0.98
CA TRP A 146 10.23 11.80 0.84
C TRP A 146 10.06 12.71 -0.37
N GLU A 147 11.02 13.58 -0.62
CA GLU A 147 11.05 14.50 -1.75
C GLU A 147 11.07 13.75 -3.09
N GLU A 148 11.94 12.75 -3.22
CA GLU A 148 12.01 11.89 -4.41
C GLU A 148 10.70 11.12 -4.63
N LYS A 149 10.10 10.57 -3.57
CA LYS A 149 8.80 9.89 -3.66
C LYS A 149 7.72 10.81 -4.20
N PHE A 150 7.62 12.03 -3.64
CA PHE A 150 6.62 13.00 -4.08
C PHE A 150 6.89 13.48 -5.50
N ALA A 151 8.14 13.72 -5.86
CA ALA A 151 8.50 14.08 -7.24
C ALA A 151 8.09 13.01 -8.25
N LEU A 152 8.34 11.73 -7.94
CA LEU A 152 7.94 10.61 -8.80
C LEU A 152 6.42 10.42 -8.84
N ASP A 153 5.73 10.63 -7.71
CA ASP A 153 4.27 10.55 -7.65
C ASP A 153 3.62 11.65 -8.50
N VAL A 154 4.12 12.90 -8.41
CA VAL A 154 3.61 14.03 -9.21
C VAL A 154 3.98 13.86 -10.68
N TRP A 155 5.20 13.39 -10.97
CA TRP A 155 5.59 13.05 -12.34
C TRP A 155 4.61 12.06 -12.98
N TYR A 156 4.21 11.00 -12.24
CA TYR A 156 3.20 10.07 -12.72
C TYR A 156 1.85 10.76 -12.98
N VAL A 157 1.43 11.68 -12.12
CA VAL A 157 0.18 12.44 -12.32
C VAL A 157 0.20 13.19 -13.64
N ASP A 158 1.35 13.82 -13.97
CA ASP A 158 1.51 14.61 -15.20
C ASP A 158 1.63 13.75 -16.47
N HIS A 159 2.24 12.57 -16.37
CA HIS A 159 2.55 11.71 -17.53
C HIS A 159 1.66 10.45 -17.61
N ARG A 160 0.62 10.36 -16.79
CA ARG A 160 -0.25 9.19 -16.74
C ARG A 160 -0.84 8.85 -18.10
N SER A 161 -0.66 7.60 -18.50
CA SER A 161 -1.24 7.03 -19.70
C SER A 161 -1.50 5.54 -19.47
N PHE A 162 -2.36 4.95 -20.28
CA PHE A 162 -2.61 3.51 -20.21
C PHE A 162 -1.33 2.70 -20.42
N TRP A 163 -0.47 3.11 -21.34
CA TRP A 163 0.81 2.43 -21.62
C TRP A 163 1.80 2.55 -20.48
N LEU A 164 1.85 3.71 -19.81
CA LEU A 164 2.66 3.87 -18.60
C LEU A 164 2.17 2.96 -17.49
N ASP A 165 0.84 2.83 -17.32
CA ASP A 165 0.27 1.91 -16.33
C ASP A 165 0.68 0.46 -16.62
N MET A 166 0.59 0.01 -17.89
CA MET A 166 1.04 -1.34 -18.28
C MET A 166 2.52 -1.55 -18.01
N LYS A 167 3.35 -0.55 -18.33
CA LYS A 167 4.78 -0.59 -18.01
C LYS A 167 5.02 -0.76 -16.51
N ILE A 168 4.32 0.01 -15.67
CA ILE A 168 4.43 -0.08 -14.22
C ILE A 168 3.98 -1.46 -13.71
N VAL A 169 2.90 -2.01 -14.23
CA VAL A 169 2.42 -3.36 -13.86
C VAL A 169 3.49 -4.40 -14.18
N VAL A 170 4.06 -4.38 -15.39
CA VAL A 170 5.13 -5.30 -15.80
C VAL A 170 6.37 -5.14 -14.90
N MET A 171 6.81 -3.92 -14.63
CA MET A 171 7.94 -3.65 -13.73
C MET A 171 7.67 -4.16 -12.31
N THR A 172 6.42 -4.05 -11.83
CA THR A 172 6.02 -4.55 -10.52
C THR A 172 6.18 -6.06 -10.43
N PHE A 173 5.72 -6.80 -11.44
CA PHE A 173 5.91 -8.26 -11.49
C PHE A 173 7.39 -8.63 -11.38
N PHE A 174 8.24 -8.03 -12.20
CA PHE A 174 9.68 -8.32 -12.16
C PHE A 174 10.30 -8.00 -10.79
N ARG A 175 9.92 -6.90 -10.14
CA ARG A 175 10.45 -6.52 -8.83
C ARG A 175 9.97 -7.45 -7.70
N VAL A 176 8.72 -7.89 -7.73
CA VAL A 176 8.19 -8.85 -6.75
C VAL A 176 8.91 -10.19 -6.88
N PHE A 177 9.13 -10.69 -8.10
CA PHE A 177 9.85 -11.95 -8.32
C PHE A 177 11.35 -11.84 -8.01
N ALA A 178 11.99 -10.72 -8.35
CA ALA A 178 13.42 -10.52 -8.08
C ALA A 178 13.73 -10.24 -6.60
N ARG A 179 12.71 -10.07 -5.74
CA ARG A 179 12.83 -9.66 -4.33
C ARG A 179 13.75 -8.46 -4.10
N THR A 180 14.02 -7.66 -5.14
CA THR A 180 14.87 -6.47 -5.07
C THR A 180 14.14 -5.34 -4.35
N GLY A 181 14.78 -4.78 -3.32
CA GLY A 181 14.23 -3.65 -2.55
C GLY A 181 13.24 -4.02 -1.46
N ILE A 182 13.05 -5.32 -1.17
CA ILE A 182 12.44 -5.77 0.07
C ILE A 182 13.57 -5.87 1.08
N ASP A 183 13.93 -4.74 1.68
CA ASP A 183 14.84 -4.76 2.80
C ASP A 183 14.21 -5.55 3.95
N ALA A 184 14.74 -6.74 4.18
CA ALA A 184 14.52 -7.50 5.41
C ALA A 184 14.98 -6.70 6.66
N ARG A 185 15.71 -5.59 6.45
CA ARG A 185 16.11 -4.63 7.47
C ARG A 185 15.05 -3.64 7.89
N SER A 186 13.94 -3.51 7.14
CA SER A 186 12.88 -2.57 7.51
C SER A 186 11.87 -3.14 8.50
N GLY A 187 12.36 -3.80 9.58
CA GLY A 187 11.73 -3.66 10.88
C GLY A 187 11.85 -2.24 11.41
N GLY A 188 12.69 -1.40 10.78
CA GLY A 188 12.80 0.02 11.06
C GLY A 188 11.61 0.77 10.48
N ALA A 189 10.86 1.48 11.33
CA ALA A 189 9.84 2.40 10.91
C ALA A 189 10.44 3.36 9.86
N VAL A 190 9.83 3.41 8.67
CA VAL A 190 10.15 4.46 7.69
C VAL A 190 10.02 5.78 8.42
N GLU A 191 11.05 6.62 8.37
CA GLU A 191 11.05 7.91 9.04
C GLU A 191 9.74 8.66 8.73
N GLU A 192 9.09 9.15 9.79
CA GLU A 192 7.79 9.80 9.63
C GLU A 192 7.94 11.08 8.81
N PHE A 193 7.08 11.25 7.80
CA PHE A 193 7.00 12.52 7.08
C PHE A 193 6.50 13.63 8.01
N ARG A 194 7.37 14.58 8.29
CA ARG A 194 7.09 15.73 9.20
C ARG A 194 6.62 16.99 8.47
N GLY A 195 6.58 16.97 7.14
CA GLY A 195 6.39 18.15 6.31
C GLY A 195 7.72 18.73 5.84
N GLY A 196 7.74 19.38 4.65
CA GLY A 196 8.88 20.17 4.23
C GLY A 196 9.08 21.35 5.22
N ASN A 197 10.34 21.73 5.49
CA ASN A 197 10.64 22.92 6.27
C ASN A 197 9.84 24.09 5.70
N LYS A 198 8.84 24.58 6.45
CA LYS A 198 8.30 25.92 6.25
C LYS A 198 9.34 26.86 6.84
N ASN A 199 10.39 27.19 6.05
CA ASN A 199 11.15 28.41 6.28
C ASN A 199 10.33 29.60 5.80
#